data_caea3e640aee97cbdd52007e2e1ef89e
#
_entry.id   caea3e640aee97cbdd52007e2e1ef89e
#
_cell.length_a   1.000
_cell.length_b   1.000
_cell.length_c   1.000
_cell.angle_alpha   90.00
_cell.angle_beta   90.00
_cell.angle_gamma   90.00
#
_symmetry.space_group_name_H-M   'P 1'
#
loop_
_entity.id
_entity.type
_entity.pdbx_description
1 polymer ?
#
loop_
_entity_poly.entity_id
_entity_poly.type
_entity_poly.pdbx_seq_one_letter_code
_entity_poly.pdbx_strand_id
1 'polypeptide(L)'
;MNLLIIGDPHAHPDYDNSRFTALGKFIAKEKPDAIVCIGDMADMPSLSSYDRGTKGFEGKRYYKDVNAVLDAQDKLFTPIRKAKKYKPKMYMCLGNHEERIVRAVNASPELDGAIGLDDLCYEDYGWKVTPFKKCVTIKGITFSHYFTSGVAGRAISSVHIGHAMISKLHCSAVQGHSHLYNHSEQTRPDGQK
;
A
#
# COMPACT_ATOMS: atom_id res chain seq x y z
N MET A 1 10.04 -19.82 0.90
CA MET A 1 9.74 -18.50 1.47
C MET A 1 8.29 -18.17 1.17
N ASN A 2 7.49 -18.02 2.20
CA ASN A 2 6.07 -17.68 2.08
C ASN A 2 5.91 -16.16 2.18
N LEU A 3 5.30 -15.53 1.18
CA LEU A 3 4.99 -14.11 1.16
C LEU A 3 3.49 -13.92 1.39
N LEU A 4 3.14 -13.00 2.28
CA LEU A 4 1.78 -12.51 2.41
C LEU A 4 1.71 -11.11 1.81
N ILE A 5 0.76 -10.90 0.92
CA ILE A 5 0.57 -9.61 0.25
C ILE A 5 -0.71 -8.97 0.78
N ILE A 6 -0.62 -7.73 1.21
CA ILE A 6 -1.74 -6.89 1.64
C ILE A 6 -1.99 -5.87 0.54
N GLY A 7 -3.15 -5.96 -0.12
CA GLY A 7 -3.56 -5.05 -1.18
C GLY A 7 -4.54 -4.00 -0.66
N ASP A 8 -4.23 -2.76 -0.90
CA ASP A 8 -5.09 -1.57 -0.77
C ASP A 8 -6.06 -1.62 0.44
N PRO A 9 -5.56 -1.69 1.70
CA PRO A 9 -6.41 -1.94 2.85
C PRO A 9 -7.21 -0.73 3.32
N HIS A 10 -6.87 0.49 2.90
CA HIS A 10 -7.62 1.74 3.10
C HIS A 10 -8.12 1.95 4.54
N ALA A 11 -7.21 2.20 5.49
CA ALA A 11 -7.59 2.65 6.82
C ALA A 11 -8.30 4.01 6.72
N HIS A 12 -9.56 4.07 7.14
CA HIS A 12 -10.43 5.23 6.96
C HIS A 12 -11.09 5.61 8.29
N PRO A 13 -11.22 6.91 8.62
CA PRO A 13 -11.75 7.35 9.91
C PRO A 13 -13.23 6.98 10.15
N ASP A 14 -14.01 6.83 9.09
CA ASP A 14 -15.45 6.56 9.19
C ASP A 14 -15.80 5.07 9.12
N TYR A 15 -14.80 4.18 8.96
CA TYR A 15 -15.03 2.73 8.87
C TYR A 15 -14.31 1.98 9.99
N ASP A 16 -14.91 0.86 10.41
CA ASP A 16 -14.32 0.00 11.42
C ASP A 16 -13.04 -0.68 10.92
N ASN A 17 -11.98 -0.53 11.70
CA ASN A 17 -10.67 -1.14 11.46
C ASN A 17 -10.51 -2.55 12.07
N SER A 18 -11.59 -3.17 12.55
CA SER A 18 -11.53 -4.54 13.13
C SER A 18 -10.97 -5.58 12.16
N ARG A 19 -11.11 -5.37 10.84
CA ARG A 19 -10.52 -6.21 9.80
C ARG A 19 -9.00 -6.34 9.92
N PHE A 20 -8.30 -5.30 10.41
CA PHE A 20 -6.86 -5.36 10.65
C PHE A 20 -6.51 -6.30 11.82
N THR A 21 -7.37 -6.38 12.84
CA THR A 21 -7.20 -7.38 13.90
C THR A 21 -7.34 -8.81 13.36
N ALA A 22 -8.32 -9.05 12.49
CA ALA A 22 -8.51 -10.36 11.86
C ALA A 22 -7.29 -10.72 10.98
N LEU A 23 -6.80 -9.78 10.17
CA LEU A 23 -5.59 -9.95 9.38
C LEU A 23 -4.35 -10.22 10.25
N GLY A 24 -4.16 -9.48 11.34
CA GLY A 24 -3.06 -9.69 12.27
C GLY A 24 -3.10 -11.07 12.94
N LYS A 25 -4.29 -11.56 13.31
CA LYS A 25 -4.48 -12.93 13.81
C LYS A 25 -4.14 -13.97 12.75
N PHE A 26 -4.56 -13.76 11.52
CA PHE A 26 -4.23 -14.63 10.39
C PHE A 26 -2.70 -14.68 10.16
N ILE A 27 -2.03 -13.54 10.11
CA ILE A 27 -0.58 -13.45 9.99
C ILE A 27 0.14 -14.17 11.13
N ALA A 28 -0.31 -13.96 12.37
CA ALA A 28 0.27 -14.61 13.55
C ALA A 28 0.11 -16.14 13.53
N LYS A 29 -0.97 -16.65 12.90
CA LYS A 29 -1.21 -18.08 12.71
C LYS A 29 -0.35 -18.65 11.58
N GLU A 30 -0.41 -18.06 10.40
CA GLU A 30 0.26 -18.57 9.17
C GLU A 30 1.77 -18.33 9.17
N LYS A 31 2.24 -17.32 9.89
CA LYS A 31 3.66 -16.95 10.06
C LYS A 31 4.43 -16.85 8.73
N PRO A 32 3.99 -16.03 7.77
CA PRO A 32 4.74 -15.84 6.54
C PRO A 32 6.14 -15.31 6.81
N ASP A 33 7.11 -15.67 5.98
CA ASP A 33 8.50 -15.20 6.09
C ASP A 33 8.62 -13.69 5.88
N ALA A 34 7.74 -13.14 5.03
CA ALA A 34 7.66 -11.70 4.80
C ALA A 34 6.21 -11.25 4.48
N ILE A 35 5.94 -10.00 4.82
CA ILE A 35 4.68 -9.30 4.57
C ILE A 35 4.99 -8.14 3.63
N VAL A 36 4.21 -7.99 2.58
CA VAL A 36 4.32 -6.89 1.62
C VAL A 36 2.98 -6.17 1.55
N CYS A 37 2.90 -4.93 2.01
CA CYS A 37 1.78 -4.05 1.72
C CYS A 37 2.07 -3.29 0.44
N ILE A 38 1.18 -3.43 -0.55
CA ILE A 38 1.38 -2.84 -1.88
C ILE A 38 0.78 -1.44 -2.04
N GLY A 39 0.60 -0.73 -0.94
CA GLY A 39 0.18 0.68 -0.89
C GLY A 39 -1.26 0.87 -0.46
N ASP A 40 -1.64 2.13 -0.39
CA ASP A 40 -2.94 2.59 0.05
C ASP A 40 -3.38 1.97 1.40
N MET A 41 -2.41 1.85 2.33
CA MET A 41 -2.71 1.51 3.72
C MET A 41 -3.57 2.61 4.35
N ALA A 42 -3.21 3.86 4.11
CA ALA A 42 -3.96 5.06 4.47
C ALA A 42 -4.95 5.44 3.36
N ASP A 43 -6.18 5.80 3.71
CA ASP A 43 -7.11 6.33 2.70
C ASP A 43 -6.95 7.84 2.48
N MET A 44 -6.65 8.62 3.53
CA MET A 44 -6.42 10.07 3.49
C MET A 44 -7.57 10.85 2.82
N PRO A 45 -8.83 10.67 3.22
CA PRO A 45 -9.97 11.35 2.60
C PRO A 45 -9.96 12.86 2.77
N SER A 46 -9.32 13.40 3.83
CA SER A 46 -9.22 14.85 4.04
C SER A 46 -8.34 15.56 3.01
N LEU A 47 -7.47 14.83 2.34
CA LEU A 47 -6.57 15.34 1.30
C LEU A 47 -7.04 14.96 -0.12
N SER A 48 -8.23 14.35 -0.25
CA SER A 48 -8.83 14.04 -1.54
C SER A 48 -9.19 15.31 -2.31
N SER A 49 -8.75 15.40 -3.56
CA SER A 49 -9.14 16.49 -4.45
C SER A 49 -10.53 16.33 -5.04
N TYR A 50 -11.06 15.10 -5.03
CA TYR A 50 -12.36 14.79 -5.65
C TYR A 50 -13.55 15.39 -4.88
N ASP A 51 -13.43 15.50 -3.55
CA ASP A 51 -14.52 15.96 -2.68
C ASP A 51 -14.45 17.45 -2.36
N ARG A 52 -13.37 18.13 -2.77
CA ARG A 52 -13.20 19.57 -2.50
C ARG A 52 -14.35 20.38 -3.07
N GLY A 53 -14.93 21.25 -2.24
CA GLY A 53 -16.09 22.09 -2.62
C GLY A 53 -17.42 21.36 -2.66
N THR A 54 -17.48 20.09 -2.27
CA THR A 54 -18.71 19.32 -2.12
C THR A 54 -19.10 19.11 -0.66
N LYS A 55 -20.37 18.81 -0.40
CA LYS A 55 -20.85 18.45 0.94
C LYS A 55 -20.13 17.23 1.52
N GLY A 56 -19.66 16.32 0.68
CA GLY A 56 -18.91 15.14 1.10
C GLY A 56 -17.55 15.44 1.73
N PHE A 57 -17.06 16.68 1.63
CA PHE A 57 -15.81 17.11 2.27
C PHE A 57 -16.01 17.56 3.72
N GLU A 58 -17.25 17.80 4.15
CA GLU A 58 -17.54 18.31 5.48
C GLU A 58 -17.10 17.33 6.57
N GLY A 59 -16.45 17.82 7.61
CA GLY A 59 -15.98 17.03 8.74
C GLY A 59 -14.70 16.21 8.51
N LYS A 60 -14.16 16.16 7.29
CA LYS A 60 -12.88 15.53 7.01
C LYS A 60 -11.73 16.34 7.61
N ARG A 61 -10.80 15.67 8.27
CA ARG A 61 -9.67 16.31 8.97
C ARG A 61 -8.44 15.39 8.90
N TYR A 62 -7.30 15.97 8.63
CA TYR A 62 -6.02 15.26 8.52
C TYR A 62 -5.71 14.39 9.75
N TYR A 63 -5.84 14.94 10.95
CA TYR A 63 -5.57 14.18 12.18
C TYR A 63 -6.47 12.95 12.35
N LYS A 64 -7.71 12.98 11.82
CA LYS A 64 -8.60 11.80 11.84
C LYS A 64 -8.09 10.70 10.91
N ASP A 65 -7.57 11.09 9.75
CA ASP A 65 -6.98 10.16 8.79
C ASP A 65 -5.74 9.48 9.40
N VAL A 66 -4.84 10.28 9.98
CA VAL A 66 -3.65 9.76 10.68
C VAL A 66 -4.05 8.81 11.80
N ASN A 67 -4.98 9.21 12.67
CA ASN A 67 -5.45 8.37 13.76
C ASN A 67 -6.04 7.04 13.27
N ALA A 68 -6.75 7.05 12.14
CA ALA A 68 -7.29 5.81 11.56
C ALA A 68 -6.18 4.86 11.10
N VAL A 69 -5.08 5.39 10.56
CA VAL A 69 -3.92 4.60 10.14
C VAL A 69 -3.18 4.03 11.35
N LEU A 70 -2.98 4.83 12.39
CA LEU A 70 -2.32 4.37 13.62
C LEU A 70 -3.17 3.27 14.30
N ASP A 71 -4.48 3.46 14.42
CA ASP A 71 -5.41 2.45 14.96
C ASP A 71 -5.37 1.15 14.13
N ALA A 72 -5.35 1.27 12.79
CA ALA A 72 -5.25 0.12 11.90
C ALA A 72 -3.95 -0.66 12.10
N GLN A 73 -2.82 0.05 12.21
CA GLN A 73 -1.51 -0.56 12.47
C GLN A 73 -1.46 -1.21 13.86
N ASP A 74 -1.96 -0.56 14.90
CA ASP A 74 -2.03 -1.15 16.24
C ASP A 74 -2.85 -2.45 16.25
N LYS A 75 -4.01 -2.44 15.60
CA LYS A 75 -4.87 -3.62 15.44
C LYS A 75 -4.18 -4.74 14.66
N LEU A 76 -3.45 -4.40 13.59
CA LEU A 76 -2.69 -5.35 12.79
C LEU A 76 -1.55 -5.98 13.59
N PHE A 77 -0.75 -5.14 14.26
CA PHE A 77 0.49 -5.59 14.89
C PHE A 77 0.30 -6.19 16.29
N THR A 78 -0.77 -5.86 17.00
CA THR A 78 -1.03 -6.43 18.33
C THR A 78 -1.05 -7.96 18.35
N PRO A 79 -1.75 -8.67 17.46
CA PRO A 79 -1.67 -10.13 17.40
C PRO A 79 -0.30 -10.66 16.96
N ILE A 80 0.37 -9.97 16.02
CA ILE A 80 1.67 -10.38 15.49
C ILE A 80 2.75 -10.31 16.59
N ARG A 81 2.76 -9.22 17.36
CA ARG A 81 3.71 -9.02 18.49
C ARG A 81 3.51 -10.05 19.61
N LYS A 82 2.27 -10.54 19.80
CA LYS A 82 1.97 -11.61 20.76
C LYS A 82 2.44 -12.99 20.29
N ALA A 83 2.71 -13.19 19.03
CA ALA A 83 3.21 -14.44 18.49
C ALA A 83 4.70 -14.61 18.82
N LYS A 84 5.00 -15.42 19.86
CA LYS A 84 6.37 -15.62 20.35
C LYS A 84 7.33 -16.07 19.23
N LYS A 85 8.52 -15.48 19.19
CA LYS A 85 9.61 -15.78 18.25
C LYS A 85 9.28 -15.54 16.76
N TYR A 86 8.18 -14.85 16.43
CA TYR A 86 7.84 -14.51 15.07
C TYR A 86 8.21 -13.05 14.76
N LYS A 87 9.08 -12.85 13.78
CA LYS A 87 9.57 -11.53 13.33
C LYS A 87 9.67 -11.54 11.81
N PRO A 88 8.57 -11.31 11.10
CA PRO A 88 8.59 -11.28 9.64
C PRO A 88 9.36 -10.06 9.11
N LYS A 89 9.90 -10.19 7.90
CA LYS A 89 10.34 -9.01 7.14
C LYS A 89 9.12 -8.28 6.63
N MET A 90 9.09 -6.95 6.76
CA MET A 90 7.93 -6.15 6.39
C MET A 90 8.33 -5.07 5.38
N TYR A 91 7.56 -5.00 4.29
CA TYR A 91 7.79 -4.07 3.20
C TYR A 91 6.49 -3.32 2.90
N MET A 92 6.60 -2.00 2.75
CA MET A 92 5.52 -1.09 2.41
C MET A 92 5.86 -0.37 1.11
N CYS A 93 5.06 -0.54 0.08
CA CYS A 93 5.08 0.36 -1.07
C CYS A 93 4.08 1.49 -0.81
N LEU A 94 4.49 2.74 -0.88
CA LEU A 94 3.54 3.84 -0.74
C LEU A 94 2.62 3.89 -1.97
N GLY A 95 1.34 4.15 -1.72
CA GLY A 95 0.31 4.26 -2.75
C GLY A 95 -0.02 5.71 -3.09
N ASN A 96 -0.99 5.89 -3.97
CA ASN A 96 -1.41 7.24 -4.37
C ASN A 96 -2.24 7.96 -3.29
N HIS A 97 -2.74 7.25 -2.30
CA HIS A 97 -3.42 7.85 -1.17
C HIS A 97 -2.42 8.42 -0.16
N GLU A 98 -1.33 7.75 0.16
CA GLU A 98 -0.23 8.34 0.94
C GLU A 98 0.39 9.53 0.20
N GLU A 99 0.52 9.46 -1.12
CA GLU A 99 1.03 10.56 -1.96
C GLU A 99 0.15 11.83 -1.91
N ARG A 100 -1.08 11.75 -1.41
CA ARG A 100 -1.93 12.93 -1.17
C ARG A 100 -1.28 13.90 -0.18
N ILE A 101 -0.52 13.40 0.80
CA ILE A 101 0.21 14.22 1.77
C ILE A 101 1.27 15.04 1.03
N VAL A 102 2.13 14.37 0.25
CA VAL A 102 3.19 15.03 -0.53
C VAL A 102 2.60 16.07 -1.49
N ARG A 103 1.51 15.71 -2.18
CA ARG A 103 0.83 16.64 -3.09
C ARG A 103 0.21 17.84 -2.37
N ALA A 104 -0.31 17.65 -1.15
CA ALA A 104 -0.85 18.76 -0.36
C ALA A 104 0.24 19.75 0.03
N VAL A 105 1.39 19.26 0.51
CA VAL A 105 2.56 20.10 0.84
C VAL A 105 3.08 20.82 -0.40
N ASN A 106 3.21 20.13 -1.55
CA ASN A 106 3.64 20.74 -2.79
C ASN A 106 2.68 21.83 -3.31
N ALA A 107 1.38 21.69 -3.06
CA ALA A 107 0.37 22.67 -3.45
C ALA A 107 0.25 23.84 -2.47
N SER A 108 0.66 23.65 -1.21
CA SER A 108 0.56 24.58 -0.11
C SER A 108 1.82 24.48 0.75
N PRO A 109 2.94 25.14 0.33
CA PRO A 109 4.25 24.99 0.99
C PRO A 109 4.25 25.36 2.48
N GLU A 110 3.29 26.17 2.93
CA GLU A 110 3.09 26.51 4.34
C GLU A 110 2.74 25.31 5.22
N LEU A 111 2.37 24.16 4.61
CA LEU A 111 2.12 22.90 5.29
C LEU A 111 3.41 22.09 5.52
N ASP A 112 4.54 22.51 4.96
CA ASP A 112 5.82 21.83 5.15
C ASP A 112 6.24 21.86 6.63
N GLY A 113 6.53 20.68 7.16
CA GLY A 113 6.79 20.49 8.59
C GLY A 113 5.55 20.49 9.51
N ALA A 114 4.34 20.81 8.98
CA ALA A 114 3.08 20.68 9.71
C ALA A 114 2.37 19.35 9.46
N ILE A 115 2.53 18.80 8.25
CA ILE A 115 2.05 17.47 7.86
C ILE A 115 3.12 16.75 7.04
N GLY A 116 3.19 15.42 7.17
CA GLY A 116 4.21 14.64 6.49
C GLY A 116 3.89 13.15 6.42
N LEU A 117 4.64 12.41 5.62
CA LEU A 117 4.54 10.94 5.58
C LEU A 117 4.95 10.31 6.91
N ASP A 118 5.81 10.97 7.68
CA ASP A 118 6.28 10.51 8.98
C ASP A 118 5.13 10.43 10.01
N ASP A 119 4.07 11.23 9.85
CA ASP A 119 2.88 11.16 10.69
C ASP A 119 2.19 9.79 10.66
N LEU A 120 2.40 9.01 9.59
CA LEU A 120 1.86 7.67 9.45
C LEU A 120 2.66 6.61 10.25
N CYS A 121 3.82 6.95 10.77
CA CYS A 121 4.67 6.12 11.64
C CYS A 121 5.00 4.74 11.08
N TYR A 122 5.04 4.56 9.76
CA TYR A 122 5.23 3.23 9.14
C TYR A 122 6.55 2.58 9.60
N GLU A 123 7.65 3.33 9.65
CA GLU A 123 8.95 2.81 10.06
C GLU A 123 8.98 2.40 11.54
N ASP A 124 8.24 3.11 12.42
CA ASP A 124 8.12 2.79 13.85
C ASP A 124 7.40 1.44 14.07
N TYR A 125 6.48 1.10 13.18
CA TYR A 125 5.85 -0.23 13.16
C TYR A 125 6.75 -1.31 12.55
N GLY A 126 7.89 -0.93 11.96
CA GLY A 126 8.90 -1.82 11.40
C GLY A 126 8.76 -2.07 9.91
N TRP A 127 7.97 -1.27 9.20
CA TRP A 127 7.90 -1.34 7.74
C TRP A 127 9.19 -0.80 7.10
N LYS A 128 9.71 -1.52 6.11
CA LYS A 128 10.69 -0.97 5.18
C LYS A 128 9.93 -0.28 4.05
N VAL A 129 9.92 1.06 4.10
CA VAL A 129 9.12 1.88 3.20
C VAL A 129 9.82 2.05 1.84
N THR A 130 9.05 1.87 0.77
CA THR A 130 9.45 2.16 -0.62
C THR A 130 8.60 3.31 -1.12
N PRO A 131 9.22 4.42 -1.61
CA PRO A 131 8.49 5.59 -2.05
C PRO A 131 7.51 5.30 -3.19
N PHE A 132 6.48 6.15 -3.31
CA PHE A 132 5.49 6.06 -4.37
C PHE A 132 6.14 6.01 -5.77
N LYS A 133 5.60 5.16 -6.64
CA LYS A 133 6.14 4.86 -7.99
C LYS A 133 7.53 4.21 -8.03
N LYS A 134 8.09 3.87 -6.88
CA LYS A 134 9.28 3.00 -6.82
C LYS A 134 8.84 1.57 -6.58
N CYS A 135 9.71 0.64 -6.91
CA CYS A 135 9.45 -0.79 -6.74
C CYS A 135 10.49 -1.43 -5.81
N VAL A 136 10.08 -2.51 -5.18
CA VAL A 136 10.95 -3.39 -4.39
C VAL A 136 10.87 -4.80 -4.97
N THR A 137 12.02 -5.44 -5.15
CA THR A 137 12.09 -6.83 -5.63
C THR A 137 12.46 -7.77 -4.49
N ILE A 138 11.63 -8.78 -4.27
CA ILE A 138 11.79 -9.78 -3.21
C ILE A 138 11.73 -11.16 -3.87
N LYS A 139 12.85 -11.90 -3.82
CA LYS A 139 12.93 -13.26 -4.42
C LYS A 139 12.46 -13.32 -5.87
N GLY A 140 12.83 -12.33 -6.67
CA GLY A 140 12.53 -12.30 -8.12
C GLY A 140 11.13 -11.78 -8.46
N ILE A 141 10.30 -11.47 -7.46
CA ILE A 141 8.99 -10.85 -7.65
C ILE A 141 9.10 -9.35 -7.33
N THR A 142 8.66 -8.51 -8.24
CA THR A 142 8.71 -7.06 -8.10
C THR A 142 7.34 -6.52 -7.66
N PHE A 143 7.36 -5.68 -6.64
CA PHE A 143 6.17 -5.10 -6.01
C PHE A 143 6.18 -3.58 -6.17
N SER A 144 5.03 -3.03 -6.47
CA SER A 144 4.75 -1.59 -6.46
C SER A 144 3.25 -1.39 -6.24
N HIS A 145 2.84 -0.21 -5.77
CA HIS A 145 1.40 0.11 -5.73
C HIS A 145 0.79 0.03 -7.12
N TYR A 146 1.42 0.66 -8.11
CA TYR A 146 1.21 0.40 -9.53
C TYR A 146 2.51 0.63 -10.31
N PHE A 147 2.62 -0.02 -11.45
CA PHE A 147 3.74 0.18 -12.35
C PHE A 147 3.42 1.24 -13.40
N THR A 148 4.46 1.95 -13.80
CA THR A 148 4.37 2.94 -14.89
C THR A 148 5.08 2.42 -16.13
N SER A 149 4.68 2.90 -17.29
CA SER A 149 5.33 2.59 -18.56
C SER A 149 5.38 3.79 -19.49
N GLY A 150 6.31 3.70 -20.45
CA GLY A 150 6.56 4.75 -21.42
C GLY A 150 7.25 5.99 -20.83
N VAL A 151 7.67 6.90 -21.70
CA VAL A 151 8.41 8.12 -21.33
C VAL A 151 7.58 9.03 -20.40
N ALA A 152 6.26 9.05 -20.58
CA ALA A 152 5.36 9.88 -19.77
C ALA A 152 5.08 9.31 -18.38
N GLY A 153 5.59 8.11 -18.04
CA GLY A 153 5.41 7.51 -16.73
C GLY A 153 3.95 7.27 -16.32
N ARG A 154 3.08 6.96 -17.28
CA ARG A 154 1.67 6.69 -17.00
C ARG A 154 1.50 5.31 -16.38
N ALA A 155 0.55 5.18 -15.45
CA ALA A 155 0.19 3.89 -14.86
C ALA A 155 -0.18 2.88 -15.95
N ILE A 156 0.29 1.65 -15.82
CA ILE A 156 -0.16 0.54 -16.66
C ILE A 156 -1.61 0.28 -16.27
N SER A 157 -2.52 0.47 -17.22
CA SER A 157 -3.95 0.21 -17.06
C SER A 157 -4.49 -0.59 -18.23
N SER A 158 -5.38 -1.53 -17.94
CA SER A 158 -6.04 -2.39 -18.95
C SER A 158 -7.13 -3.19 -18.25
N VAL A 159 -8.14 -3.63 -18.98
CA VAL A 159 -9.08 -4.66 -18.51
C VAL A 159 -8.35 -5.97 -18.17
N HIS A 160 -7.29 -6.27 -18.92
CA HIS A 160 -6.40 -7.41 -18.69
C HIS A 160 -5.04 -6.96 -18.15
N ILE A 161 -5.03 -6.35 -16.97
CA ILE A 161 -3.86 -5.67 -16.42
C ILE A 161 -2.67 -6.62 -16.21
N GLY A 162 -2.89 -7.86 -15.79
CA GLY A 162 -1.83 -8.86 -15.62
C GLY A 162 -1.08 -9.13 -16.93
N HIS A 163 -1.81 -9.28 -18.04
CA HIS A 163 -1.20 -9.44 -19.36
C HIS A 163 -0.43 -8.19 -19.80
N ALA A 164 -1.01 -7.01 -19.58
CA ALA A 164 -0.35 -5.74 -19.90
C ALA A 164 0.94 -5.54 -19.08
N MET A 165 0.95 -5.98 -17.82
CA MET A 165 2.13 -5.94 -16.95
C MET A 165 3.24 -6.86 -17.49
N ILE A 166 2.95 -8.13 -17.78
CA ILE A 166 3.92 -9.07 -18.32
C ILE A 166 4.54 -8.53 -19.61
N SER A 167 3.70 -8.04 -20.52
CA SER A 167 4.14 -7.51 -21.82
C SER A 167 5.02 -6.27 -21.72
N LYS A 168 4.94 -5.50 -20.62
CA LYS A 168 5.69 -4.26 -20.45
C LYS A 168 6.85 -4.37 -19.47
N LEU A 169 6.73 -5.21 -18.45
CA LEU A 169 7.73 -5.32 -17.39
C LEU A 169 8.69 -6.47 -17.61
N HIS A 170 8.30 -7.51 -18.35
CA HIS A 170 9.10 -8.71 -18.64
C HIS A 170 9.63 -9.40 -17.38
N CYS A 171 8.93 -9.31 -16.26
CA CYS A 171 9.29 -9.92 -14.98
C CYS A 171 8.04 -10.32 -14.20
N SER A 172 8.22 -11.15 -13.18
CA SER A 172 7.16 -11.45 -12.21
C SER A 172 6.89 -10.20 -11.38
N ALA A 173 5.64 -9.74 -11.37
CA ALA A 173 5.25 -8.49 -10.72
C ALA A 173 3.87 -8.57 -10.08
N VAL A 174 3.69 -7.82 -8.99
CA VAL A 174 2.42 -7.68 -8.26
C VAL A 174 2.15 -6.21 -8.03
N GLN A 175 0.92 -5.78 -8.32
CA GLN A 175 0.43 -4.43 -8.00
C GLN A 175 -0.98 -4.46 -7.41
N GLY A 176 -1.36 -3.36 -6.73
CA GLY A 176 -2.71 -3.05 -6.27
C GLY A 176 -3.44 -2.05 -7.16
N HIS A 177 -3.97 -0.99 -6.57
CA HIS A 177 -4.55 0.20 -7.20
C HIS A 177 -5.85 -0.02 -7.98
N SER A 178 -5.94 -1.05 -8.79
CA SER A 178 -7.10 -1.28 -9.66
C SER A 178 -8.29 -1.92 -8.95
N HIS A 179 -8.09 -2.47 -7.75
CA HIS A 179 -9.05 -3.23 -6.95
C HIS A 179 -9.69 -4.41 -7.71
N LEU A 180 -9.05 -4.86 -8.78
CA LEU A 180 -9.51 -5.96 -9.60
C LEU A 180 -8.60 -7.18 -9.41
N TYR A 181 -9.20 -8.35 -9.22
CA TYR A 181 -8.43 -9.58 -9.34
C TYR A 181 -8.09 -9.84 -10.80
N ASN A 182 -6.82 -9.89 -11.10
CA ASN A 182 -6.32 -10.20 -12.43
C ASN A 182 -5.01 -10.99 -12.31
N HIS A 183 -4.91 -12.09 -13.02
CA HIS A 183 -3.74 -12.94 -13.05
C HIS A 183 -3.39 -13.29 -14.48
N SER A 184 -2.11 -13.26 -14.81
CA SER A 184 -1.58 -13.70 -16.09
C SER A 184 -0.25 -14.41 -15.89
N GLU A 185 -0.05 -15.49 -16.61
CA GLU A 185 1.16 -16.30 -16.56
C GLU A 185 1.68 -16.53 -17.97
N GLN A 186 2.99 -16.46 -18.13
CA GLN A 186 3.66 -16.71 -19.38
C GLN A 186 4.89 -17.58 -19.12
N THR A 187 4.99 -18.72 -19.80
CA THR A 187 6.12 -19.62 -19.71
C THR A 187 7.03 -19.39 -20.90
N ARG A 188 8.33 -19.19 -20.67
CA ARG A 188 9.33 -19.07 -21.71
C ARG A 188 9.61 -20.43 -22.36
N PRO A 189 10.16 -20.46 -23.60
CA PRO A 189 10.54 -21.73 -24.25
C PRO A 189 11.54 -22.57 -23.45
N ASP A 190 12.34 -21.95 -22.57
CA ASP A 190 13.28 -22.62 -21.67
C ASP A 190 12.61 -23.19 -20.39
N GLY A 191 11.29 -23.08 -20.28
CA GLY A 191 10.48 -23.52 -19.11
C GLY A 191 10.50 -22.59 -17.92
N GLN A 192 11.17 -21.44 -17.98
CA GLN A 192 11.12 -20.43 -16.93
C GLN A 192 9.79 -19.65 -17.00
N LYS A 193 9.25 -19.31 -15.83
CA LYS A 193 8.02 -18.50 -15.66
C LYS A 193 8.36 -17.09 -15.24
#